data_a6e1070dea923cc06646088405ab7d94
#
_entry.id   a6e1070dea923cc06646088405ab7d94
#
_cell.length_a   1.000
_cell.length_b   1.000
_cell.length_c   1.000
_cell.angle_alpha   90.00
_cell.angle_beta   90.00
_cell.angle_gamma   90.00
#
_symmetry.space_group_name_H-M   'P 1'
#
loop_
_entity.id
_entity.type
_entity.pdbx_description
1 polymer ?
#
loop_
_entity_poly.entity_id
_entity_poly.type
_entity_poly.pdbx_seq_one_letter_code
_entity_poly.pdbx_strand_id
1 'polypeptide(L)'
;MTQTTFATTIAGKPVKDIHSLVAHHLLVVGQTGSGKTTSTLSLLDQLQRTNYTTIIFDPTGEYSKLPNSVTYKLGENAYLEAGQLSAHQLREALQISGSPLLNDKLSQAVDALRIQQNLVRIRKPYVKIGVPIADYQKQLAKLSNWSRSFAPQQLAEQLIEEFVIPYSDERANYALLGQQYDRQTINHEWNAIATIRQRLASDAFRVLFDPEPHPGIFKTELNFVIKMFLEHRSSHRTLVIDLSKLKQYEE
;
A
#
# COMPACT_ATOMS: atom_id res chain seq x y z
N MET A 1 -28.39 17.88 29.58
CA MET A 1 -27.43 16.87 29.02
C MET A 1 -26.54 16.40 30.16
N THR A 2 -26.75 15.21 30.68
CA THR A 2 -25.88 14.61 31.71
C THR A 2 -24.51 14.32 31.09
N GLN A 3 -23.50 15.09 31.49
CA GLN A 3 -22.12 14.86 31.11
C GLN A 3 -21.67 13.52 31.71
N THR A 4 -21.55 12.51 30.88
CA THR A 4 -21.06 11.19 31.31
C THR A 4 -19.55 11.29 31.56
N THR A 5 -19.11 10.96 32.77
CA THR A 5 -17.66 10.90 33.08
C THR A 5 -17.03 9.74 32.35
N PHE A 6 -16.09 10.02 31.49
CA PHE A 6 -15.38 9.00 30.68
C PHE A 6 -14.32 8.27 31.53
N ALA A 7 -13.57 8.99 32.32
CA ALA A 7 -12.50 8.48 33.16
C ALA A 7 -12.30 9.41 34.37
N THR A 8 -11.55 8.94 35.34
CA THR A 8 -11.07 9.77 36.44
C THR A 8 -9.55 9.83 36.42
N THR A 9 -9.00 10.98 36.75
CA THR A 9 -7.56 11.13 36.95
C THR A 9 -7.11 10.34 38.19
N ILE A 10 -5.79 10.09 38.33
CA ILE A 10 -5.21 9.49 39.54
C ILE A 10 -5.61 10.27 40.81
N ALA A 11 -5.81 11.59 40.71
CA ALA A 11 -6.28 12.45 41.79
C ALA A 11 -7.79 12.43 41.99
N GLY A 12 -8.53 11.49 41.34
CA GLY A 12 -9.99 11.34 41.49
C GLY A 12 -10.81 12.39 40.73
N LYS A 13 -10.20 13.27 39.92
CA LYS A 13 -10.98 14.28 39.16
C LYS A 13 -11.60 13.65 37.92
N PRO A 14 -12.90 13.85 37.65
CA PRO A 14 -13.53 13.32 36.47
C PRO A 14 -13.00 13.98 35.17
N VAL A 15 -12.69 13.18 34.18
CA VAL A 15 -12.42 13.65 32.81
C VAL A 15 -13.74 13.76 32.09
N LYS A 16 -14.20 15.00 31.88
CA LYS A 16 -15.52 15.30 31.30
C LYS A 16 -15.46 15.80 29.87
N ASP A 17 -14.29 16.27 29.44
CA ASP A 17 -14.09 16.86 28.11
C ASP A 17 -13.31 15.91 27.20
N ILE A 18 -14.06 15.21 26.35
CA ILE A 18 -13.47 14.32 25.35
C ILE A 18 -12.75 15.10 24.26
N HIS A 19 -13.14 16.34 23.97
CA HIS A 19 -12.50 17.16 22.94
C HIS A 19 -11.06 17.49 23.32
N SER A 20 -10.82 17.87 24.57
CA SER A 20 -9.46 18.14 25.05
C SER A 20 -8.62 16.86 25.08
N LEU A 21 -9.24 15.71 25.34
CA LEU A 21 -8.53 14.43 25.38
C LEU A 21 -8.03 13.99 24.00
N VAL A 22 -8.86 14.14 22.95
CA VAL A 22 -8.51 13.72 21.56
C VAL A 22 -7.85 14.82 20.73
N ALA A 23 -7.77 16.05 21.27
CA ALA A 23 -7.00 17.12 20.61
C ALA A 23 -5.48 16.85 20.57
N HIS A 24 -5.03 15.91 21.37
CA HIS A 24 -3.63 15.47 21.48
C HIS A 24 -3.52 13.96 21.28
N HIS A 25 -2.28 13.45 21.18
CA HIS A 25 -2.04 12.01 21.12
C HIS A 25 -2.41 11.36 22.46
N LEU A 26 -3.24 10.30 22.39
CA LEU A 26 -3.63 9.50 23.52
C LEU A 26 -3.05 8.10 23.40
N LEU A 27 -2.36 7.64 24.43
CA LEU A 27 -1.83 6.30 24.53
C LEU A 27 -2.55 5.54 25.65
N VAL A 28 -3.18 4.40 25.30
CA VAL A 28 -3.82 3.49 26.26
C VAL A 28 -2.92 2.28 26.47
N VAL A 29 -2.35 2.16 27.65
CA VAL A 29 -1.42 1.07 28.02
C VAL A 29 -1.96 0.25 29.19
N GLY A 30 -1.56 -1.01 29.25
CA GLY A 30 -1.93 -1.93 30.32
C GLY A 30 -1.62 -3.38 29.94
N GLN A 31 -1.62 -4.25 30.92
CA GLN A 31 -1.45 -5.70 30.72
C GLN A 31 -2.62 -6.29 29.92
N THR A 32 -2.44 -7.48 29.35
CA THR A 32 -3.54 -8.24 28.75
C THR A 32 -4.64 -8.48 29.80
N GLY A 33 -5.90 -8.26 29.42
CA GLY A 33 -7.04 -8.37 30.35
C GLY A 33 -7.30 -7.14 31.23
N SER A 34 -6.47 -6.08 31.17
CA SER A 34 -6.66 -4.86 32.00
C SER A 34 -7.80 -3.94 31.54
N GLY A 35 -8.53 -4.30 30.48
CA GLY A 35 -9.65 -3.49 29.99
C GLY A 35 -9.29 -2.40 28.98
N LYS A 36 -8.11 -2.48 28.33
CA LYS A 36 -7.70 -1.52 27.28
C LYS A 36 -8.75 -1.36 26.18
N THR A 37 -9.17 -2.48 25.60
CA THR A 37 -10.18 -2.50 24.53
C THR A 37 -11.51 -1.96 25.01
N THR A 38 -11.95 -2.32 26.23
CA THR A 38 -13.18 -1.78 26.83
C THR A 38 -13.13 -0.28 27.01
N SER A 39 -12.01 0.26 27.49
CA SER A 39 -11.80 1.71 27.63
C SER A 39 -11.80 2.42 26.28
N THR A 40 -11.15 1.82 25.27
CA THR A 40 -11.14 2.36 23.90
C THR A 40 -12.54 2.34 23.28
N LEU A 41 -13.32 1.27 23.47
CA LEU A 41 -14.71 1.18 23.00
C LEU A 41 -15.60 2.25 23.66
N SER A 42 -15.43 2.50 24.96
CA SER A 42 -16.16 3.58 25.66
C SER A 42 -15.80 4.97 25.12
N LEU A 43 -14.53 5.20 24.78
CA LEU A 43 -14.07 6.43 24.14
C LEU A 43 -14.71 6.60 22.75
N LEU A 44 -14.70 5.54 21.94
CA LEU A 44 -15.27 5.54 20.60
C LEU A 44 -16.78 5.79 20.61
N ASP A 45 -17.52 5.18 21.54
CA ASP A 45 -18.96 5.46 21.72
C ASP A 45 -19.22 6.96 21.99
N GLN A 46 -18.43 7.58 22.84
CA GLN A 46 -18.56 9.01 23.10
C GLN A 46 -18.19 9.87 21.89
N LEU A 47 -17.13 9.53 21.14
CA LEU A 47 -16.74 10.21 19.91
C LEU A 47 -17.86 10.14 18.87
N GLN A 48 -18.49 8.99 18.70
CA GLN A 48 -19.62 8.83 17.78
C GLN A 48 -20.81 9.73 18.18
N ARG A 49 -21.10 9.86 19.47
CA ARG A 49 -22.17 10.73 19.98
C ARG A 49 -21.88 12.23 19.81
N THR A 50 -20.61 12.60 19.73
CA THR A 50 -20.16 14.00 19.57
C THR A 50 -19.88 14.38 18.11
N ASN A 51 -20.29 13.56 17.15
CA ASN A 51 -20.13 13.79 15.71
C ASN A 51 -18.67 13.81 15.19
N TYR A 52 -17.74 13.20 15.90
CA TYR A 52 -16.40 12.98 15.36
C TYR A 52 -16.41 11.89 14.27
N THR A 53 -15.63 12.13 13.23
CA THR A 53 -15.28 11.10 12.24
C THR A 53 -14.05 10.36 12.74
N THR A 54 -14.13 9.03 12.81
CA THR A 54 -13.07 8.17 13.35
C THR A 54 -12.66 7.12 12.33
N ILE A 55 -11.35 6.93 12.16
CA ILE A 55 -10.81 5.81 11.38
C ILE A 55 -10.01 4.93 12.33
N ILE A 56 -10.32 3.62 12.36
CA ILE A 56 -9.67 2.63 13.20
C ILE A 56 -8.89 1.68 12.31
N PHE A 57 -7.59 1.59 12.52
CA PHE A 57 -6.76 0.52 11.98
C PHE A 57 -6.69 -0.59 13.02
N ASP A 58 -7.37 -1.70 12.75
CA ASP A 58 -7.58 -2.79 13.71
C ASP A 58 -6.75 -4.03 13.34
N PRO A 59 -5.55 -4.21 13.94
CA PRO A 59 -4.72 -5.38 13.68
C PRO A 59 -5.23 -6.64 14.35
N THR A 60 -6.25 -6.55 15.22
CA THR A 60 -6.76 -7.67 16.02
C THR A 60 -8.12 -8.18 15.58
N GLY A 61 -8.90 -7.36 14.85
CA GLY A 61 -10.26 -7.67 14.44
C GLY A 61 -11.31 -7.47 15.56
N GLU A 62 -10.91 -6.86 16.70
CA GLU A 62 -11.79 -6.66 17.86
C GLU A 62 -12.86 -5.59 17.65
N TYR A 63 -12.63 -4.65 16.72
CA TYR A 63 -13.52 -3.53 16.44
C TYR A 63 -14.48 -3.74 15.26
N SER A 64 -14.43 -4.90 14.60
CA SER A 64 -15.23 -5.19 13.41
C SER A 64 -16.74 -5.19 13.65
N LYS A 65 -17.18 -5.34 14.90
CA LYS A 65 -18.61 -5.31 15.31
C LYS A 65 -19.02 -4.04 16.03
N LEU A 66 -18.23 -2.97 15.93
CA LEU A 66 -18.54 -1.69 16.56
C LEU A 66 -19.86 -1.12 16.00
N PRO A 67 -20.84 -0.73 16.84
CA PRO A 67 -22.07 -0.10 16.36
C PRO A 67 -21.80 1.19 15.59
N ASN A 68 -22.68 1.54 14.65
CA ASN A 68 -22.57 2.75 13.83
C ASN A 68 -21.23 2.90 13.09
N SER A 69 -20.61 1.77 12.74
CA SER A 69 -19.39 1.73 11.94
C SER A 69 -19.60 0.98 10.63
N VAL A 70 -18.75 1.27 9.65
CA VAL A 70 -18.58 0.47 8.46
C VAL A 70 -17.20 -0.19 8.50
N THR A 71 -17.15 -1.50 8.23
CA THR A 71 -15.92 -2.28 8.33
C THR A 71 -15.47 -2.76 6.96
N TYR A 72 -14.22 -2.47 6.65
CA TYR A 72 -13.51 -3.02 5.49
C TYR A 72 -12.38 -3.91 5.97
N LYS A 73 -12.39 -5.17 5.52
CA LYS A 73 -11.40 -6.16 5.89
C LYS A 73 -10.45 -6.38 4.73
N LEU A 74 -9.19 -6.04 4.96
CA LEU A 74 -8.16 -6.16 3.95
C LEU A 74 -7.93 -7.63 3.58
N GLY A 75 -7.97 -7.92 2.27
CA GLY A 75 -7.88 -9.28 1.75
C GLY A 75 -9.21 -10.05 1.71
N GLU A 76 -10.33 -9.47 2.18
CA GLU A 76 -11.67 -10.03 2.00
C GLU A 76 -12.53 -9.14 1.11
N ASN A 77 -12.95 -7.97 1.60
CA ASN A 77 -13.78 -7.02 0.88
C ASN A 77 -13.06 -5.70 0.54
N ALA A 78 -11.77 -5.59 0.92
CA ALA A 78 -10.91 -4.47 0.56
C ALA A 78 -9.54 -4.95 0.07
N TYR A 79 -8.92 -4.13 -0.78
CA TYR A 79 -7.56 -4.32 -1.29
C TYR A 79 -6.84 -2.97 -1.42
N LEU A 80 -5.52 -2.99 -1.57
CA LEU A 80 -4.69 -1.84 -1.92
C LEU A 80 -4.26 -1.95 -3.37
N GLU A 81 -4.37 -0.88 -4.13
CA GLU A 81 -3.85 -0.86 -5.50
C GLU A 81 -2.34 -0.68 -5.49
N ALA A 82 -1.59 -1.70 -5.89
CA ALA A 82 -0.13 -1.67 -5.95
C ALA A 82 0.40 -0.52 -6.84
N GLY A 83 -0.34 -0.17 -7.89
CA GLY A 83 -0.01 0.95 -8.78
C GLY A 83 0.00 2.32 -8.09
N GLN A 84 -0.63 2.46 -6.92
CA GLN A 84 -0.59 3.67 -6.10
C GLN A 84 0.73 3.78 -5.29
N LEU A 85 1.44 2.68 -5.11
CA LEU A 85 2.69 2.67 -4.35
C LEU A 85 3.83 3.28 -5.17
N SER A 86 4.69 4.04 -4.49
CA SER A 86 6.00 4.38 -5.01
C SER A 86 6.91 3.15 -5.02
N ALA A 87 8.00 3.18 -5.80
CA ALA A 87 8.98 2.10 -5.80
C ALA A 87 9.54 1.84 -4.38
N HIS A 88 9.74 2.89 -3.58
CA HIS A 88 10.16 2.77 -2.18
C HIS A 88 9.12 2.01 -1.33
N GLN A 89 7.86 2.42 -1.38
CA GLN A 89 6.78 1.75 -0.64
C GLN A 89 6.58 0.30 -1.08
N LEU A 90 6.72 0.02 -2.38
CA LEU A 90 6.65 -1.34 -2.91
C LEU A 90 7.81 -2.20 -2.41
N ARG A 91 9.03 -1.65 -2.36
CA ARG A 91 10.20 -2.31 -1.77
C ARG A 91 9.98 -2.66 -0.30
N GLU A 92 9.44 -1.72 0.48
CA GLU A 92 9.09 -1.94 1.88
C GLU A 92 8.02 -3.04 2.03
N ALA A 93 6.93 -2.95 1.25
CA ALA A 93 5.85 -3.94 1.25
C ALA A 93 6.35 -5.35 0.87
N LEU A 94 7.30 -5.42 -0.07
CA LEU A 94 7.96 -6.67 -0.47
C LEU A 94 9.15 -7.02 0.45
N GLN A 95 9.47 -6.21 1.46
CA GLN A 95 10.59 -6.40 2.39
C GLN A 95 11.92 -6.71 1.66
N ILE A 96 12.21 -6.01 0.58
CA ILE A 96 13.40 -6.26 -0.25
C ILE A 96 14.56 -5.44 0.28
N SER A 97 15.66 -6.12 0.62
CA SER A 97 16.97 -5.49 0.79
C SER A 97 17.68 -5.50 -0.55
N GLY A 98 18.14 -4.35 -1.01
CA GLY A 98 18.80 -4.25 -2.31
C GLY A 98 19.90 -3.20 -2.35
N SER A 99 20.78 -3.31 -3.34
CA SER A 99 21.80 -2.32 -3.63
C SER A 99 21.15 -0.97 -4.02
N PRO A 100 21.85 0.17 -3.91
CA PRO A 100 21.39 1.43 -4.46
C PRO A 100 21.01 1.33 -5.94
N LEU A 101 21.78 0.58 -6.72
CA LEU A 101 21.52 0.32 -8.15
C LEU A 101 20.17 -0.40 -8.34
N LEU A 102 19.88 -1.43 -7.55
CA LEU A 102 18.60 -2.15 -7.63
C LEU A 102 17.43 -1.23 -7.31
N ASN A 103 17.58 -0.32 -6.34
CA ASN A 103 16.55 0.64 -5.99
C ASN A 103 16.23 1.60 -7.14
N ASP A 104 17.25 2.10 -7.83
CA ASP A 104 17.09 2.97 -9.01
C ASP A 104 16.43 2.18 -10.15
N LYS A 105 16.87 0.95 -10.39
CA LYS A 105 16.27 0.08 -11.41
C LYS A 105 14.83 -0.31 -11.09
N LEU A 106 14.49 -0.49 -9.82
CA LEU A 106 13.11 -0.71 -9.38
C LEU A 106 12.19 0.48 -9.73
N SER A 107 12.68 1.70 -9.51
CA SER A 107 11.92 2.91 -9.89
C SER A 107 11.71 2.98 -11.40
N GLN A 108 12.76 2.70 -12.19
CA GLN A 108 12.68 2.67 -13.65
C GLN A 108 11.74 1.56 -14.14
N ALA A 109 11.73 0.40 -13.49
CA ALA A 109 10.83 -0.72 -13.81
C ALA A 109 9.36 -0.37 -13.58
N VAL A 110 9.04 0.28 -12.46
CA VAL A 110 7.68 0.76 -12.17
C VAL A 110 7.21 1.74 -13.25
N ASP A 111 8.06 2.69 -13.65
CA ASP A 111 7.71 3.67 -14.69
C ASP A 111 7.54 3.01 -16.07
N ALA A 112 8.38 2.05 -16.42
CA ALA A 112 8.27 1.28 -17.66
C ALA A 112 6.97 0.46 -17.71
N LEU A 113 6.58 -0.18 -16.59
CA LEU A 113 5.33 -0.91 -16.49
C LEU A 113 4.10 0.03 -16.55
N ARG A 114 4.20 1.24 -15.99
CA ARG A 114 3.15 2.27 -16.15
C ARG A 114 2.98 2.70 -17.59
N ILE A 115 4.08 2.88 -18.34
CA ILE A 115 4.02 3.13 -19.79
C ILE A 115 3.29 1.98 -20.49
N GLN A 116 3.68 0.74 -20.23
CA GLN A 116 3.05 -0.45 -20.83
C GLN A 116 1.55 -0.51 -20.55
N GLN A 117 1.17 -0.33 -19.30
CA GLN A 117 -0.23 -0.45 -18.87
C GLN A 117 -1.10 0.69 -19.39
N ASN A 118 -0.62 1.94 -19.33
CA ASN A 118 -1.47 3.12 -19.54
C ASN A 118 -1.37 3.70 -20.94
N LEU A 119 -0.21 3.59 -21.62
CA LEU A 119 -0.01 4.15 -22.94
C LEU A 119 -0.08 3.07 -24.04
N VAL A 120 0.61 1.95 -23.83
CA VAL A 120 0.66 0.84 -24.81
C VAL A 120 -0.54 -0.10 -24.65
N ARG A 121 -1.09 -0.21 -23.41
CA ARG A 121 -2.22 -1.07 -23.03
C ARG A 121 -1.92 -2.58 -23.18
N ILE A 122 -0.69 -2.95 -22.89
CA ILE A 122 -0.22 -4.35 -22.92
C ILE A 122 0.31 -4.71 -21.52
N ARG A 123 -0.07 -5.87 -21.00
CA ARG A 123 0.41 -6.42 -19.73
C ARG A 123 1.63 -7.31 -19.95
N LYS A 124 2.71 -6.74 -20.47
CA LYS A 124 4.00 -7.39 -20.68
C LYS A 124 5.12 -6.43 -20.28
N PRO A 125 6.32 -6.92 -19.99
CA PRO A 125 7.49 -6.05 -19.77
C PRO A 125 7.73 -5.11 -20.95
N TYR A 126 8.22 -3.92 -20.65
CA TYR A 126 8.66 -2.96 -21.64
C TYR A 126 10.10 -3.29 -22.06
N VAL A 127 10.26 -3.81 -23.27
CA VAL A 127 11.57 -4.15 -23.81
C VAL A 127 12.37 -2.88 -24.08
N LYS A 128 13.55 -2.76 -23.45
CA LYS A 128 14.40 -1.55 -23.53
C LYS A 128 15.48 -1.62 -24.61
N ILE A 129 15.83 -2.81 -25.07
CA ILE A 129 16.82 -2.99 -26.13
C ILE A 129 16.35 -2.30 -27.42
N GLY A 130 17.23 -1.44 -27.96
CA GLY A 130 16.97 -0.73 -29.22
C GLY A 130 16.00 0.46 -29.12
N VAL A 131 15.51 0.79 -27.93
CA VAL A 131 14.61 1.93 -27.75
C VAL A 131 15.38 3.23 -27.65
N PRO A 132 15.06 4.28 -28.47
CA PRO A 132 15.67 5.59 -28.35
C PRO A 132 15.33 6.25 -27.01
N ILE A 133 16.33 6.84 -26.35
CA ILE A 133 16.16 7.56 -25.07
C ILE A 133 15.10 8.67 -25.23
N ALA A 134 15.12 9.41 -26.33
CA ALA A 134 14.16 10.49 -26.58
C ALA A 134 12.71 9.99 -26.65
N ASP A 135 12.47 8.81 -27.21
CA ASP A 135 11.12 8.25 -27.33
C ASP A 135 10.61 7.74 -25.98
N TYR A 136 11.49 7.12 -25.19
CA TYR A 136 11.17 6.72 -23.82
C TYR A 136 10.83 7.95 -22.94
N GLN A 137 11.63 9.02 -23.00
CA GLN A 137 11.37 10.26 -22.29
C GLN A 137 10.04 10.91 -22.70
N LYS A 138 9.69 10.89 -23.98
CA LYS A 138 8.38 11.36 -24.46
C LYS A 138 7.23 10.52 -23.88
N GLN A 139 7.41 9.21 -23.73
CA GLN A 139 6.41 8.35 -23.12
C GLN A 139 6.28 8.63 -21.63
N LEU A 140 7.38 8.79 -20.90
CA LEU A 140 7.36 9.19 -19.49
C LEU A 140 6.63 10.53 -19.29
N ALA A 141 6.89 11.51 -20.12
CA ALA A 141 6.24 12.81 -20.06
C ALA A 141 4.72 12.76 -20.32
N LYS A 142 4.23 11.72 -21.00
CA LYS A 142 2.79 11.49 -21.22
C LYS A 142 2.09 10.81 -20.05
N LEU A 143 2.84 10.25 -19.10
CA LEU A 143 2.25 9.68 -17.89
C LEU A 143 1.70 10.81 -17.02
N SER A 144 0.40 10.81 -16.81
CA SER A 144 -0.28 11.76 -15.92
C SER A 144 -0.33 11.18 -14.49
N ASN A 145 -0.75 12.03 -13.54
CA ASN A 145 -0.98 11.60 -12.15
C ASN A 145 -2.05 10.49 -12.03
N TRP A 146 -2.87 10.28 -13.06
CA TRP A 146 -3.89 9.23 -13.13
C TRP A 146 -3.34 7.91 -13.70
N SER A 147 -2.17 7.94 -14.36
CA SER A 147 -1.52 6.78 -14.97
C SER A 147 -0.68 5.99 -13.95
N ARG A 148 -1.27 5.65 -12.81
CA ARG A 148 -0.53 4.97 -11.71
C ARG A 148 -0.64 3.46 -11.74
N SER A 149 -1.66 2.93 -12.44
CA SER A 149 -1.85 1.49 -12.52
C SER A 149 -0.73 0.81 -13.29
N PHE A 150 -0.25 -0.31 -12.79
CA PHE A 150 0.66 -1.21 -13.50
C PHE A 150 0.41 -2.65 -13.05
N ALA A 151 0.98 -3.63 -13.76
CA ALA A 151 0.89 -5.04 -13.44
C ALA A 151 2.08 -5.46 -12.54
N PRO A 152 1.92 -5.54 -11.20
CA PRO A 152 3.05 -5.83 -10.29
C PRO A 152 3.71 -7.18 -10.58
N GLN A 153 2.93 -8.14 -11.07
CA GLN A 153 3.41 -9.49 -11.41
C GLN A 153 4.51 -9.48 -12.48
N GLN A 154 4.58 -8.40 -13.28
CA GLN A 154 5.61 -8.23 -14.32
C GLN A 154 6.88 -7.53 -13.80
N LEU A 155 6.93 -7.17 -12.51
CA LEU A 155 8.01 -6.35 -11.99
C LEU A 155 9.38 -7.04 -12.03
N ALA A 156 9.43 -8.33 -11.72
CA ALA A 156 10.68 -9.09 -11.73
C ALA A 156 11.23 -9.24 -13.15
N GLU A 157 10.36 -9.47 -14.12
CA GLU A 157 10.72 -9.54 -15.54
C GLU A 157 11.11 -8.15 -16.06
N GLN A 158 10.40 -7.10 -15.66
CA GLN A 158 10.75 -5.74 -16.03
C GLN A 158 12.12 -5.33 -15.47
N LEU A 159 12.45 -5.73 -14.25
CA LEU A 159 13.80 -5.46 -13.69
C LEU A 159 14.92 -6.00 -14.56
N ILE A 160 14.74 -7.17 -15.19
CA ILE A 160 15.73 -7.72 -16.13
C ILE A 160 15.87 -6.79 -17.34
N GLU A 161 14.76 -6.25 -17.85
CA GLU A 161 14.77 -5.29 -18.97
C GLU A 161 15.44 -3.94 -18.62
N GLU A 162 15.56 -3.61 -17.32
CA GLU A 162 16.24 -2.39 -16.88
C GLU A 162 17.77 -2.49 -16.91
N PHE A 163 18.32 -3.71 -16.95
CA PHE A 163 19.76 -3.94 -16.99
C PHE A 163 20.24 -4.08 -18.42
N VAL A 164 20.16 -2.99 -19.18
CA VAL A 164 20.65 -2.92 -20.56
C VAL A 164 21.77 -1.92 -20.69
N ILE A 165 22.74 -2.22 -21.57
CA ILE A 165 23.94 -1.42 -21.83
C ILE A 165 24.19 -1.29 -23.35
N PRO A 166 24.94 -0.29 -23.82
CA PRO A 166 25.44 -0.24 -25.18
C PRO A 166 26.37 -1.43 -25.51
N TYR A 167 26.61 -1.67 -26.76
CA TYR A 167 27.72 -2.57 -27.16
C TYR A 167 29.07 -2.02 -26.68
N SER A 168 30.03 -2.90 -26.47
CA SER A 168 31.37 -2.55 -26.00
C SER A 168 32.35 -2.22 -27.13
N ASP A 169 31.90 -2.21 -28.36
CA ASP A 169 32.67 -1.96 -29.58
C ASP A 169 32.18 -0.72 -30.34
N GLU A 170 32.72 -0.48 -31.52
CA GLU A 170 32.38 0.70 -32.38
C GLU A 170 30.92 0.77 -32.83
N ARG A 171 30.13 -0.27 -32.65
CA ARG A 171 28.66 -0.28 -32.87
C ARG A 171 27.86 0.33 -31.71
N ALA A 172 28.54 0.81 -30.67
CA ALA A 172 27.89 1.40 -29.52
C ALA A 172 27.07 2.61 -29.94
N ASN A 173 25.78 2.63 -29.55
CA ASN A 173 24.86 3.76 -29.80
C ASN A 173 24.32 4.27 -28.48
N TYR A 174 24.86 5.37 -28.02
CA TYR A 174 24.48 6.02 -26.77
C TYR A 174 23.16 6.82 -26.84
N ALA A 175 22.51 6.89 -28.00
CA ALA A 175 21.17 7.44 -28.14
C ALA A 175 20.06 6.43 -27.77
N LEU A 176 20.43 5.16 -27.56
CA LEU A 176 19.52 4.09 -27.15
C LEU A 176 19.59 3.87 -25.63
N LEU A 177 18.53 3.35 -25.04
CA LEU A 177 18.50 2.90 -23.63
C LEU A 177 19.51 1.76 -23.40
N GLY A 178 19.70 0.90 -24.38
CA GLY A 178 20.67 -0.16 -24.42
C GLY A 178 20.57 -0.98 -25.70
N GLN A 179 21.57 -1.80 -25.96
CA GLN A 179 21.67 -2.65 -27.16
C GLN A 179 21.81 -4.13 -26.80
N GLN A 180 22.19 -4.40 -25.55
CA GLN A 180 22.34 -5.76 -25.02
C GLN A 180 22.08 -5.76 -23.52
N TYR A 181 21.81 -6.95 -22.96
CA TYR A 181 21.67 -7.09 -21.52
C TYR A 181 23.03 -7.05 -20.82
N ASP A 182 23.10 -6.35 -19.70
CA ASP A 182 24.20 -6.44 -18.75
C ASP A 182 24.07 -7.73 -17.92
N ARG A 183 24.53 -8.83 -18.51
CA ARG A 183 24.43 -10.15 -17.86
C ARG A 183 25.24 -10.23 -16.57
N GLN A 184 26.30 -9.45 -16.42
CA GLN A 184 27.13 -9.46 -15.23
C GLN A 184 26.33 -8.86 -14.06
N THR A 185 25.72 -7.71 -14.27
CA THR A 185 24.88 -7.05 -13.24
C THR A 185 23.61 -7.86 -12.96
N ILE A 186 22.95 -8.43 -13.99
CA ILE A 186 21.80 -9.33 -13.80
C ILE A 186 22.17 -10.51 -12.90
N ASN A 187 23.30 -11.16 -13.15
CA ASN A 187 23.75 -12.29 -12.32
C ASN A 187 24.06 -11.87 -10.88
N HIS A 188 24.64 -10.68 -10.69
CA HIS A 188 24.91 -10.13 -9.36
C HIS A 188 23.62 -9.89 -8.57
N GLU A 189 22.60 -9.33 -9.22
CA GLU A 189 21.31 -8.99 -8.59
C GLU A 189 20.28 -10.14 -8.66
N TRP A 190 20.66 -11.31 -9.21
CA TRP A 190 19.74 -12.42 -9.49
C TRP A 190 18.95 -12.87 -8.25
N ASN A 191 19.60 -12.98 -7.10
CA ASN A 191 18.96 -13.42 -5.87
C ASN A 191 17.88 -12.42 -5.41
N ALA A 192 18.13 -11.13 -5.56
CA ALA A 192 17.15 -10.09 -5.24
C ALA A 192 15.96 -10.13 -6.23
N ILE A 193 16.22 -10.28 -7.52
CA ILE A 193 15.19 -10.43 -8.57
C ILE A 193 14.32 -11.67 -8.30
N ALA A 194 14.95 -12.80 -7.97
CA ALA A 194 14.24 -14.05 -7.64
C ALA A 194 13.38 -13.88 -6.38
N THR A 195 13.90 -13.19 -5.36
CA THR A 195 13.14 -12.87 -4.14
C THR A 195 11.93 -11.98 -4.45
N ILE A 196 12.09 -10.97 -5.29
CA ILE A 196 10.98 -10.13 -5.74
C ILE A 196 9.91 -10.99 -6.41
N ARG A 197 10.30 -11.83 -7.35
CA ARG A 197 9.37 -12.74 -8.06
C ARG A 197 8.60 -13.63 -7.09
N GLN A 198 9.30 -14.26 -6.15
CA GLN A 198 8.69 -15.13 -5.14
C GLN A 198 7.68 -14.37 -4.26
N ARG A 199 8.03 -13.17 -3.79
CA ARG A 199 7.16 -12.38 -2.92
C ARG A 199 5.94 -11.82 -3.64
N LEU A 200 6.09 -11.41 -4.90
CA LEU A 200 4.94 -11.02 -5.74
C LEU A 200 3.96 -12.16 -5.99
N ALA A 201 4.45 -13.40 -6.03
CA ALA A 201 3.61 -14.60 -6.16
C ALA A 201 3.05 -15.11 -4.82
N SER A 202 3.48 -14.54 -3.69
CA SER A 202 3.07 -15.00 -2.37
C SER A 202 1.61 -14.68 -2.07
N ASP A 203 0.98 -15.51 -1.24
CA ASP A 203 -0.40 -15.29 -0.78
C ASP A 203 -0.51 -13.99 0.04
N ALA A 204 0.53 -13.64 0.82
CA ALA A 204 0.59 -12.39 1.56
C ALA A 204 0.44 -11.17 0.63
N PHE A 205 1.17 -11.14 -0.48
CA PHE A 205 1.06 -10.05 -1.47
C PHE A 205 -0.32 -10.05 -2.13
N ARG A 206 -0.84 -11.21 -2.53
CA ARG A 206 -2.14 -11.34 -3.17
C ARG A 206 -3.28 -10.89 -2.26
N VAL A 207 -3.22 -11.22 -0.99
CA VAL A 207 -4.22 -10.78 0.00
C VAL A 207 -4.34 -9.26 0.05
N LEU A 208 -3.19 -8.56 0.01
CA LEU A 208 -3.13 -7.11 0.10
C LEU A 208 -3.50 -6.39 -1.21
N PHE A 209 -3.01 -6.90 -2.33
CA PHE A 209 -2.94 -6.14 -3.59
C PHE A 209 -3.77 -6.75 -4.74
N ASP A 210 -4.42 -7.87 -4.52
CA ASP A 210 -5.23 -8.50 -5.55
C ASP A 210 -6.64 -7.90 -5.58
N PRO A 211 -7.03 -7.21 -6.67
CA PRO A 211 -8.37 -6.68 -6.83
C PRO A 211 -9.42 -7.77 -7.15
N GLU A 212 -9.00 -8.99 -7.52
CA GLU A 212 -9.92 -10.05 -7.89
C GLU A 212 -10.73 -10.54 -6.69
N PRO A 213 -12.07 -10.43 -6.73
CA PRO A 213 -12.89 -10.93 -5.64
C PRO A 213 -12.96 -12.45 -5.66
N HIS A 214 -13.08 -13.05 -4.48
CA HIS A 214 -13.55 -14.43 -4.38
C HIS A 214 -15.05 -14.50 -4.80
N PRO A 215 -15.54 -15.65 -5.25
CA PRO A 215 -16.95 -15.79 -5.62
C PRO A 215 -17.89 -15.30 -4.52
N GLY A 216 -18.78 -14.37 -4.87
CA GLY A 216 -19.77 -13.80 -3.95
C GLY A 216 -19.29 -12.63 -3.08
N ILE A 217 -18.05 -12.15 -3.24
CA ILE A 217 -17.49 -11.03 -2.48
C ILE A 217 -17.01 -9.94 -3.45
N PHE A 218 -17.48 -8.70 -3.22
CA PHE A 218 -16.92 -7.53 -3.88
C PHE A 218 -15.76 -6.98 -3.07
N LYS A 219 -14.62 -6.73 -3.72
CA LYS A 219 -13.52 -5.99 -3.12
C LYS A 219 -13.54 -4.53 -3.56
N THR A 220 -13.30 -3.64 -2.62
CA THR A 220 -13.20 -2.19 -2.87
C THR A 220 -11.77 -1.71 -2.60
N GLU A 221 -11.27 -0.80 -3.43
CA GLU A 221 -9.96 -0.19 -3.22
C GLU A 221 -9.97 0.69 -1.95
N LEU A 222 -9.04 0.44 -1.03
CA LEU A 222 -9.06 1.01 0.31
C LEU A 222 -8.80 2.52 0.33
N ASN A 223 -7.90 3.04 -0.52
CA ASN A 223 -7.66 4.50 -0.58
C ASN A 223 -8.90 5.25 -1.07
N PHE A 224 -9.63 4.66 -2.01
CA PHE A 224 -10.91 5.20 -2.46
C PHE A 224 -11.94 5.23 -1.32
N VAL A 225 -12.03 4.15 -0.53
CA VAL A 225 -12.92 4.07 0.63
C VAL A 225 -12.58 5.18 1.64
N ILE A 226 -11.31 5.30 2.02
CA ILE A 226 -10.86 6.32 2.98
C ILE A 226 -11.17 7.72 2.46
N LYS A 227 -10.88 8.00 1.20
CA LYS A 227 -11.14 9.29 0.58
C LYS A 227 -12.64 9.61 0.61
N MET A 228 -13.48 8.69 0.14
CA MET A 228 -14.95 8.87 0.13
C MET A 228 -15.51 9.05 1.54
N PHE A 229 -14.97 8.32 2.53
CA PHE A 229 -15.41 8.43 3.92
C PHE A 229 -15.06 9.78 4.55
N LEU A 230 -13.91 10.38 4.19
CA LEU A 230 -13.47 11.68 4.67
C LEU A 230 -14.18 12.86 3.95
N GLU A 231 -14.39 12.74 2.65
CA GLU A 231 -14.94 13.80 1.81
C GLU A 231 -16.49 13.89 1.87
N HIS A 232 -17.16 12.76 2.11
CA HIS A 232 -18.62 12.71 2.10
C HIS A 232 -19.17 12.45 3.50
N ARG A 233 -20.31 13.09 3.82
CA ARG A 233 -21.03 12.81 5.07
C ARG A 233 -21.62 11.40 4.99
N SER A 234 -20.95 10.44 5.59
CA SER A 234 -21.47 9.10 5.77
C SER A 234 -22.55 9.07 6.86
N SER A 235 -23.51 8.15 6.74
CA SER A 235 -24.42 7.80 7.85
C SER A 235 -23.64 7.18 9.03
N HIS A 236 -22.49 6.58 8.77
CA HIS A 236 -21.58 6.01 9.76
C HIS A 236 -20.50 7.03 10.12
N ARG A 237 -20.19 7.12 11.41
CA ARG A 237 -19.16 8.03 11.93
C ARG A 237 -17.80 7.37 12.11
N THR A 238 -17.77 6.05 12.03
CA THR A 238 -16.54 5.27 12.23
C THR A 238 -16.31 4.34 11.05
N LEU A 239 -15.11 4.42 10.50
CA LEU A 239 -14.56 3.46 9.52
C LEU A 239 -13.59 2.54 10.24
N VAL A 240 -13.85 1.24 10.20
CA VAL A 240 -12.94 0.21 10.72
C VAL A 240 -12.22 -0.44 9.53
N ILE A 241 -10.90 -0.41 9.56
CA ILE A 241 -10.03 -1.11 8.62
C ILE A 241 -9.45 -2.30 9.36
N ASP A 242 -10.05 -3.46 9.15
CA ASP A 242 -9.66 -4.73 9.79
C ASP A 242 -8.43 -5.30 9.06
N LEU A 243 -7.33 -5.37 9.79
CA LEU A 243 -6.03 -5.88 9.34
C LEU A 243 -5.71 -7.26 9.92
N SER A 244 -6.67 -7.91 10.60
CA SER A 244 -6.42 -9.14 11.36
C SER A 244 -5.89 -10.30 10.50
N LYS A 245 -6.22 -10.33 9.20
CA LYS A 245 -5.69 -11.33 8.27
C LYS A 245 -4.19 -11.20 8.02
N LEU A 246 -3.60 -10.02 8.21
CA LEU A 246 -2.16 -9.83 7.96
C LEU A 246 -1.29 -10.63 8.92
N LYS A 247 -1.76 -10.88 10.14
CA LYS A 247 -1.03 -11.70 11.12
C LYS A 247 -0.75 -13.13 10.65
N GLN A 248 -1.54 -13.66 9.73
CA GLN A 248 -1.36 -15.01 9.21
C GLN A 248 -0.17 -15.13 8.26
N TYR A 249 0.44 -14.02 7.88
CA TYR A 249 1.53 -13.93 6.90
C TYR A 249 2.83 -13.36 7.50
N GLU A 250 2.88 -13.14 8.83
CA GLU A 250 4.07 -12.64 9.54
C GLU A 250 5.04 -13.79 9.96
N GLU A 251 4.69 -15.05 9.70
CA GLU A 251 5.55 -16.24 9.87
C GLU A 251 6.21 -16.59 8.52
#